data_b4b095299ffbdcb14c30165eb4489b89
#
_entry.id   b4b095299ffbdcb14c30165eb4489b89
#
_cell.length_a   1.000
_cell.length_b   1.000
_cell.length_c   1.000
_cell.angle_alpha   90.00
_cell.angle_beta   90.00
_cell.angle_gamma   90.00
#
_symmetry.space_group_name_H-M   'P 1'
#
loop_
_entity.id
_entity.type
_entity.pdbx_description
1 polymer ?
#
loop_
_entity_poly.entity_id
_entity_poly.type
_entity_poly.pdbx_seq_one_letter_code
_entity_poly.pdbx_strand_id
1 'polypeptide(L)'
;MKKALRYIDAHLSDELRLEDVAAHVYLSPYYFSKLFKKYQGIGFNAWVNRQRMASAKEMLCHSDWSIASIARNLGFSQTSYFCKVFRQTYQVTPQVFRLQNNANYDGD
;
A
#
# COMPACT_ATOMS: atom_id res chain seq x y z
N MET A 1 -14.14 -11.11 7.72
CA MET A 1 -12.99 -10.25 7.37
C MET A 1 -12.45 -10.46 5.96
N LYS A 2 -12.61 -11.66 5.39
CA LYS A 2 -12.14 -11.92 4.03
C LYS A 2 -12.72 -10.96 2.99
N LYS A 3 -14.01 -10.65 3.10
CA LYS A 3 -14.68 -9.77 2.15
C LYS A 3 -14.09 -8.36 2.20
N ALA A 4 -13.79 -7.86 3.40
CA ALA A 4 -13.18 -6.55 3.57
C ALA A 4 -11.77 -6.52 2.99
N LEU A 5 -10.99 -7.58 3.22
CA LEU A 5 -9.62 -7.64 2.70
C LEU A 5 -9.60 -7.69 1.18
N ARG A 6 -10.55 -8.40 0.57
CA ARG A 6 -10.66 -8.42 -0.89
C ARG A 6 -11.02 -7.04 -1.45
N TYR A 7 -11.91 -6.34 -0.77
CA TYR A 7 -12.26 -4.99 -1.19
C TYR A 7 -11.04 -4.07 -1.13
N ILE A 8 -10.28 -4.15 -0.05
CA ILE A 8 -9.07 -3.34 0.09
C ILE A 8 -8.10 -3.64 -1.04
N ASP A 9 -7.83 -4.91 -1.29
CA ASP A 9 -6.88 -5.30 -2.34
C ASP A 9 -7.33 -4.84 -3.73
N ALA A 10 -8.62 -4.86 -3.98
CA ALA A 10 -9.15 -4.46 -5.28
C ALA A 10 -9.12 -2.95 -5.49
N HIS A 11 -9.00 -2.17 -4.42
CA HIS A 11 -9.10 -0.71 -4.49
C HIS A 11 -7.86 0.00 -3.98
N LEU A 12 -6.69 -0.67 -4.00
CA LEU A 12 -5.46 -0.05 -3.51
C LEU A 12 -5.06 1.19 -4.30
N SER A 13 -5.43 1.27 -5.57
CA SER A 13 -5.13 2.44 -6.39
C SER A 13 -6.13 3.57 -6.20
N ASP A 14 -7.18 3.34 -5.46
CA ASP A 14 -8.23 4.33 -5.22
C ASP A 14 -8.05 4.96 -3.84
N GLU A 15 -8.85 6.00 -3.58
CA GLU A 15 -8.93 6.53 -2.23
C GLU A 15 -9.70 5.54 -1.38
N LEU A 16 -9.03 4.93 -0.43
CA LEU A 16 -9.63 3.93 0.45
C LEU A 16 -9.98 4.54 1.79
N ARG A 17 -11.26 4.63 2.06
CA ARG A 17 -11.76 5.16 3.33
C ARG A 17 -12.33 4.03 4.16
N LEU A 18 -12.03 4.08 5.46
CA LEU A 18 -12.54 3.08 6.39
C LEU A 18 -14.07 2.98 6.31
N GLU A 19 -14.74 4.13 6.18
CA GLU A 19 -16.19 4.18 6.09
C GLU A 19 -16.74 3.41 4.90
N ASP A 20 -16.04 3.50 3.78
CA ASP A 20 -16.50 2.82 2.56
C ASP A 20 -16.36 1.31 2.69
N VAL A 21 -15.26 0.85 3.27
CA VAL A 21 -15.05 -0.58 3.47
C VAL A 21 -16.05 -1.12 4.48
N ALA A 22 -16.27 -0.38 5.56
CA ALA A 22 -17.25 -0.77 6.57
C ALA A 22 -18.64 -0.92 5.96
N ALA A 23 -19.03 0.05 5.14
CA ALA A 23 -20.34 -0.01 4.47
C ALA A 23 -20.43 -1.21 3.54
N HIS A 24 -19.35 -1.54 2.87
CA HIS A 24 -19.32 -2.68 1.95
C HIS A 24 -19.61 -4.00 2.67
N VAL A 25 -19.20 -4.11 3.92
CA VAL A 25 -19.44 -5.32 4.71
C VAL A 25 -20.57 -5.14 5.73
N TYR A 26 -21.37 -4.09 5.56
CA TYR A 26 -22.57 -3.83 6.36
C TYR A 26 -22.30 -3.66 7.85
N LEU A 27 -21.20 -3.01 8.17
CA LEU A 27 -20.83 -2.70 9.56
C LEU A 27 -20.71 -1.20 9.75
N SER A 28 -20.92 -0.72 10.99
CA SER A 28 -20.63 0.66 11.31
C SER A 28 -19.11 0.87 11.27
N PRO A 29 -18.66 2.10 10.94
CA PRO A 29 -17.21 2.37 10.93
C PRO A 29 -16.54 2.06 12.25
N TYR A 30 -17.17 2.40 13.36
CA TYR A 30 -16.60 2.17 14.68
C TYR A 30 -16.40 0.67 14.96
N TYR A 31 -17.43 -0.11 14.70
CA TYR A 31 -17.39 -1.54 14.95
C TYR A 31 -16.39 -2.22 13.99
N PHE A 32 -16.43 -1.82 12.73
CA PHE A 32 -15.50 -2.36 11.74
C PHE A 32 -14.04 -2.07 12.15
N SER A 33 -13.77 -0.85 12.60
CA SER A 33 -12.43 -0.47 13.02
C SER A 33 -11.92 -1.37 14.13
N LYS A 34 -12.76 -1.66 15.10
CA LYS A 34 -12.39 -2.53 16.22
C LYS A 34 -12.15 -3.97 15.77
N LEU A 35 -13.05 -4.49 14.95
CA LEU A 35 -12.89 -5.86 14.43
C LEU A 35 -11.66 -5.99 13.58
N PHE A 36 -11.39 -4.98 12.74
CA PHE A 36 -10.24 -5.00 11.86
C PHE A 36 -8.95 -5.14 12.67
N LYS A 37 -8.79 -4.28 13.67
CA LYS A 37 -7.59 -4.33 14.50
C LYS A 37 -7.49 -5.65 15.26
N LYS A 38 -8.62 -6.18 15.72
CA LYS A 38 -8.63 -7.45 16.44
C LYS A 38 -8.14 -8.60 15.57
N TYR A 39 -8.63 -8.68 14.32
CA TYR A 39 -8.30 -9.81 13.46
C TYR A 39 -7.00 -9.63 12.70
N GLN A 40 -6.63 -8.39 12.35
CA GLN A 40 -5.43 -8.15 11.56
C GLN A 40 -4.22 -7.74 12.41
N GLY A 41 -4.43 -7.41 13.67
CA GLY A 41 -3.35 -7.04 14.57
C GLY A 41 -2.90 -5.60 14.48
N ILE A 42 -3.26 -4.89 13.42
CA ILE A 42 -2.93 -3.47 13.24
C ILE A 42 -4.16 -2.74 12.70
N GLY A 43 -4.13 -1.42 12.81
CA GLY A 43 -5.24 -0.60 12.36
C GLY A 43 -5.39 -0.59 10.85
N PHE A 44 -6.55 -0.09 10.40
CA PHE A 44 -6.90 -0.08 9.00
C PHE A 44 -5.91 0.71 8.14
N ASN A 45 -5.58 1.94 8.55
CA ASN A 45 -4.68 2.78 7.74
C ASN A 45 -3.28 2.17 7.64
N ALA A 46 -2.78 1.62 8.74
CA ALA A 46 -1.48 0.97 8.73
C ALA A 46 -1.48 -0.24 7.81
N TRP A 47 -2.57 -1.01 7.82
CA TRP A 47 -2.72 -2.17 6.95
C TRP A 47 -2.72 -1.76 5.49
N VAL A 48 -3.52 -0.74 5.13
CA VAL A 48 -3.60 -0.27 3.75
C VAL A 48 -2.23 0.20 3.27
N ASN A 49 -1.53 0.98 4.08
CA ASN A 49 -0.19 1.44 3.71
C ASN A 49 0.77 0.27 3.52
N ARG A 50 0.67 -0.75 4.36
CA ARG A 50 1.52 -1.92 4.22
C ARG A 50 1.26 -2.65 2.91
N GLN A 51 0.00 -2.79 2.53
CA GLN A 51 -0.35 -3.43 1.27
C GLN A 51 0.13 -2.60 0.07
N ARG A 52 -0.02 -1.28 0.15
CA ARG A 52 0.47 -0.39 -0.91
C ARG A 52 1.99 -0.46 -1.05
N MET A 53 2.70 -0.54 0.08
CA MET A 53 4.16 -0.63 0.03
C MET A 53 4.63 -1.97 -0.54
N ALA A 54 3.94 -3.05 -0.24
CA ALA A 54 4.26 -4.35 -0.83
C ALA A 54 4.07 -4.30 -2.35
N SER A 55 2.98 -3.68 -2.82
CA SER A 55 2.76 -3.51 -4.25
C SER A 55 3.82 -2.61 -4.87
N ALA A 56 4.25 -1.58 -4.15
CA ALA A 56 5.29 -0.68 -4.65
C ALA A 56 6.60 -1.42 -4.91
N LYS A 57 6.97 -2.33 -4.01
CA LYS A 57 8.19 -3.14 -4.20
C LYS A 57 8.11 -3.95 -5.49
N GLU A 58 6.96 -4.56 -5.73
CA GLU A 58 6.77 -5.34 -6.96
C GLU A 58 6.91 -4.46 -8.20
N MET A 59 6.29 -3.30 -8.19
CA MET A 59 6.38 -2.39 -9.33
C MET A 59 7.78 -1.86 -9.54
N LEU A 60 8.50 -1.58 -8.46
CA LEU A 60 9.87 -1.09 -8.56
C LEU A 60 10.80 -2.14 -9.16
N CYS A 61 10.57 -3.40 -8.84
CA CYS A 61 11.40 -4.50 -9.33
C CYS A 61 11.05 -4.95 -10.73
N HIS A 62 9.77 -4.88 -11.10
CA HIS A 62 9.27 -5.55 -12.29
C HIS A 62 8.68 -4.62 -13.33
N SER A 63 8.90 -3.33 -13.23
CA SER A 63 8.43 -2.37 -14.23
C SER A 63 9.43 -1.25 -14.40
N ASP A 64 9.27 -0.51 -15.51
CA ASP A 64 10.06 0.68 -15.79
C ASP A 64 9.33 1.96 -15.38
N TRP A 65 8.21 1.83 -14.69
CA TRP A 65 7.42 2.99 -14.31
C TRP A 65 8.24 3.93 -13.45
N SER A 66 8.02 5.22 -13.66
CA SER A 66 8.65 6.23 -12.80
C SER A 66 8.10 6.09 -11.38
N ILE A 67 8.88 6.57 -10.43
CA ILE A 67 8.44 6.55 -9.03
C ILE A 67 7.16 7.35 -8.87
N ALA A 68 7.03 8.46 -9.59
CA ALA A 68 5.80 9.26 -9.56
C ALA A 68 4.60 8.48 -10.07
N SER A 69 4.79 7.70 -11.13
CA SER A 69 3.70 6.88 -11.69
C SER A 69 3.29 5.79 -10.74
N ILE A 70 4.26 5.14 -10.09
CA ILE A 70 3.97 4.11 -9.10
C ILE A 70 3.18 4.70 -7.94
N ALA A 71 3.62 5.84 -7.42
CA ALA A 71 2.93 6.50 -6.32
C ALA A 71 1.48 6.81 -6.67
N ARG A 72 1.26 7.37 -7.86
CA ARG A 72 -0.07 7.72 -8.31
C ARG A 72 -0.94 6.48 -8.48
N ASN A 73 -0.38 5.43 -9.04
CA ASN A 73 -1.13 4.18 -9.23
C ASN A 73 -1.55 3.57 -7.92
N LEU A 74 -0.81 3.82 -6.85
CA LEU A 74 -1.11 3.28 -5.53
C LEU A 74 -1.93 4.24 -4.66
N GLY A 75 -2.50 5.28 -5.28
CA GLY A 75 -3.42 6.16 -4.57
C GLY A 75 -2.77 7.30 -3.82
N PHE A 76 -1.49 7.55 -4.02
CA PHE A 76 -0.80 8.68 -3.40
C PHE A 76 -0.90 9.90 -4.31
N SER A 77 -1.44 10.99 -3.78
CA SER A 77 -1.56 12.22 -4.54
C SER A 77 -0.23 12.97 -4.66
N GLN A 78 0.71 12.69 -3.76
CA GLN A 78 2.02 13.34 -3.76
C GLN A 78 3.13 12.31 -3.69
N THR A 79 4.05 12.40 -4.65
CA THR A 79 5.18 11.49 -4.72
C THR A 79 6.07 11.60 -3.48
N SER A 80 6.26 12.81 -2.96
CA SER A 80 7.10 13.01 -1.79
C SER A 80 6.57 12.26 -0.57
N TYR A 81 5.26 12.24 -0.40
CA TYR A 81 4.67 11.51 0.71
C TYR A 81 4.83 10.00 0.52
N PHE A 82 4.65 9.52 -0.69
CA PHE A 82 4.89 8.11 -1.01
C PHE A 82 6.32 7.72 -0.64
N CYS A 83 7.29 8.52 -1.04
CA CYS A 83 8.70 8.23 -0.76
C CYS A 83 8.97 8.20 0.73
N LYS A 84 8.34 9.11 1.48
CA LYS A 84 8.49 9.15 2.92
C LYS A 84 7.94 7.88 3.58
N VAL A 85 6.75 7.44 3.18
CA VAL A 85 6.13 6.24 3.73
C VAL A 85 6.96 5.00 3.37
N PHE A 86 7.43 4.94 2.12
CA PHE A 86 8.27 3.82 1.68
C PHE A 86 9.54 3.73 2.51
N ARG A 87 10.21 4.86 2.71
CA ARG A 87 11.45 4.89 3.49
C ARG A 87 11.19 4.52 4.95
N GLN A 88 10.07 4.96 5.51
CA GLN A 88 9.73 4.59 6.89
C GLN A 88 9.48 3.09 7.01
N THR A 89 8.96 2.47 5.96
CA THR A 89 8.62 1.06 5.98
C THR A 89 9.85 0.17 5.75
N TYR A 90 10.69 0.53 4.78
CA TYR A 90 11.79 -0.34 4.32
C TYR A 90 13.18 0.23 4.56
N GLN A 91 13.30 1.40 5.16
CA GLN A 91 14.57 2.03 5.56
C GLN A 91 15.42 2.51 4.39
N VAL A 92 14.90 2.44 3.16
CA VAL A 92 15.56 2.99 1.97
C VAL A 92 14.51 3.69 1.12
N THR A 93 14.95 4.62 0.27
CA THR A 93 14.03 5.29 -0.64
C THR A 93 13.63 4.36 -1.78
N PRO A 94 12.51 4.64 -2.47
CA PRO A 94 12.14 3.83 -3.63
C PRO A 94 13.21 3.78 -4.70
N GLN A 95 13.90 4.90 -4.93
CA GLN A 95 14.95 4.93 -5.94
C GLN A 95 16.13 4.04 -5.56
N VAL A 96 16.56 4.13 -4.30
CA VAL A 96 17.65 3.28 -3.82
C VAL A 96 17.24 1.82 -3.90
N PHE A 97 16.01 1.51 -3.49
CA PHE A 97 15.52 0.15 -3.55
C PHE A 97 15.56 -0.40 -4.99
N ARG A 98 15.10 0.41 -5.94
CA ARG A 98 15.11 0.00 -7.36
C ARG A 98 16.53 -0.25 -7.85
N LEU A 99 17.44 0.66 -7.51
CA LEU A 99 18.84 0.52 -7.94
C LEU A 99 19.47 -0.74 -7.37
N GLN A 100 19.21 -1.04 -6.11
CA GLN A 100 19.76 -2.24 -5.48
C GLN A 100 19.26 -3.51 -6.16
N ASN A 101 18.00 -3.53 -6.55
CA ASN A 101 17.41 -4.70 -7.17
C ASN A 101 17.72 -4.80 -8.65
N ASN A 102 17.83 -3.67 -9.35
CA ASN A 102 18.22 -3.67 -10.76
C ASN A 102 19.68 -4.06 -10.92
N ALA A 103 20.53 -3.68 -9.96
CA ALA A 103 21.92 -4.08 -10.02
C ALA A 103 22.05 -5.59 -10.00
N ASN A 104 21.23 -6.27 -9.22
CA ASN A 104 21.20 -7.73 -9.21
C ASN A 104 20.71 -8.28 -10.53
N TYR A 105 19.78 -7.60 -11.15
CA TYR A 105 19.21 -8.02 -12.42
C TYR A 105 20.22 -7.86 -13.54
N ASP A 106 20.95 -6.76 -13.55
CA ASP A 106 21.92 -6.46 -14.60
C ASP A 106 23.23 -7.19 -14.40
N GLY A 107 23.43 -7.74 -13.23
CA GLY A 107 24.71 -8.36 -12.88
C GLY A 107 24.94 -9.69 -13.56
N ASP A 108 24.02 -10.14 -14.34
CA ASP A 108 24.15 -11.40 -15.04
C ASP A 108 25.27 -11.46 -16.07
#